data_0056c2e32df3427d582db11f03a47023
#
_entry.id   0056c2e32df3427d582db11f03a47023
#
_cell.length_a   1.000
_cell.length_b   1.000
_cell.length_c   1.000
_cell.angle_alpha   90.00
_cell.angle_beta   90.00
_cell.angle_gamma   90.00
#
_symmetry.space_group_name_H-M   'P 1'
#
loop_
_entity.id
_entity.type
_entity.pdbx_description
1 polymer ?
#
loop_
_entity_poly.entity_id
_entity_poly.type
_entity_poly.pdbx_seq_one_letter_code
_entity_poly.pdbx_strand_id
1 'polypeptide(L)'
;NKGEIASLKVEIPNQKNESFTLTKKGEGFDFTLLESGQKLQAFDTLKVKALLSSCFELNYESVAKNISKLEQDTIFGKAPAFVVTIKDSKGKENTLKTYSKLHDPTSISEKEDDFYRIFDVNRCYALHSENKDTLIMQFFTLDNLLKPASYYFLTE
;
A
#
# COMPACT_ATOMS: atom_id res chain seq x y z
N ASN A 1 -6.61 6.36 21.19
CA ASN A 1 -7.78 6.77 20.39
C ASN A 1 -7.46 6.66 18.92
N LYS A 2 -7.90 5.55 18.30
CA LYS A 2 -7.86 5.39 16.85
C LYS A 2 -8.78 6.47 16.27
N GLY A 3 -8.20 7.47 15.63
CA GLY A 3 -8.97 8.54 14.99
C GLY A 3 -9.87 7.96 13.90
N GLU A 4 -10.99 8.61 13.67
CA GLU A 4 -11.89 8.24 12.59
C GLU A 4 -11.28 8.62 11.24
N ILE A 5 -11.30 7.70 10.27
CA ILE A 5 -10.79 7.96 8.92
C ILE A 5 -11.77 8.86 8.19
N ALA A 6 -11.30 10.04 7.75
CA ALA A 6 -12.05 10.93 6.90
C ALA A 6 -11.87 10.60 5.41
N SER A 7 -10.67 10.22 5.01
CA SER A 7 -10.40 9.76 3.65
C SER A 7 -9.21 8.81 3.60
N LEU A 8 -9.24 7.93 2.60
CA LEU A 8 -8.16 7.03 2.25
C LEU A 8 -7.92 7.15 0.76
N LYS A 9 -6.67 7.34 0.36
CA LYS A 9 -6.28 7.36 -1.05
C LYS A 9 -5.25 6.26 -1.30
N VAL A 10 -5.51 5.42 -2.30
CA VAL A 10 -4.59 4.38 -2.77
C VAL A 10 -4.16 4.72 -4.18
N GLU A 11 -2.88 5.01 -4.35
CA GLU A 11 -2.27 5.31 -5.64
C GLU A 11 -1.39 4.15 -6.07
N ILE A 12 -1.53 3.73 -7.33
CA ILE A 12 -0.71 2.70 -7.97
C ILE A 12 -0.05 3.36 -9.18
N PRO A 13 1.17 3.94 -9.03
CA PRO A 13 1.78 4.76 -10.08
C PRO A 13 1.92 4.07 -11.43
N ASN A 14 2.15 2.75 -11.45
CA ASN A 14 2.28 1.97 -12.68
C ASN A 14 0.92 1.49 -13.26
N GLN A 15 -0.17 1.69 -12.52
CA GLN A 15 -1.53 1.33 -12.93
C GLN A 15 -2.50 2.42 -12.45
N LYS A 16 -2.36 3.61 -13.01
CA LYS A 16 -3.11 4.80 -12.55
C LYS A 16 -4.62 4.62 -12.60
N ASN A 17 -5.11 3.86 -13.58
CA ASN A 17 -6.55 3.52 -13.70
C ASN A 17 -7.08 2.66 -12.55
N GLU A 18 -6.19 2.05 -11.77
CA GLU A 18 -6.53 1.24 -10.59
C GLU A 18 -6.38 2.02 -9.28
N SER A 19 -5.99 3.29 -9.35
CA SER A 19 -5.90 4.18 -8.20
C SER A 19 -7.28 4.73 -7.83
N PHE A 20 -7.54 4.86 -6.52
CA PHE A 20 -8.85 5.29 -6.04
C PHE A 20 -8.75 6.05 -4.71
N THR A 21 -9.86 6.69 -4.35
CA THR A 21 -10.02 7.31 -3.04
C THR A 21 -11.36 6.93 -2.42
N LEU A 22 -11.35 6.76 -1.11
CA LEU A 22 -12.53 6.63 -0.27
C LEU A 22 -12.68 7.92 0.53
N THR A 23 -13.83 8.54 0.47
CA THR A 23 -14.14 9.73 1.26
C THR A 23 -15.37 9.46 2.12
N LYS A 24 -15.25 9.71 3.42
CA LYS A 24 -16.37 9.48 4.33
C LYS A 24 -17.55 10.35 3.97
N LYS A 25 -18.74 9.72 3.92
CA LYS A 25 -20.01 10.38 3.67
C LYS A 25 -21.10 9.74 4.53
N GLY A 26 -21.54 10.45 5.56
CA GLY A 26 -22.49 9.88 6.53
C GLY A 26 -21.91 8.64 7.20
N GLU A 27 -22.65 7.56 7.20
CA GLU A 27 -22.23 6.27 7.77
C GLU A 27 -21.36 5.43 6.82
N GLY A 28 -21.21 5.85 5.57
CA GLY A 28 -20.49 5.11 4.55
C GLY A 28 -19.36 5.92 3.91
N PHE A 29 -18.95 5.47 2.74
CA PHE A 29 -17.88 6.08 1.97
C PHE A 29 -18.28 6.22 0.51
N ASP A 30 -17.86 7.31 -0.13
CA ASP A 30 -17.84 7.44 -1.57
C ASP A 30 -16.55 6.79 -2.10
N PHE A 31 -16.67 5.97 -3.14
CA PHE A 31 -15.55 5.33 -3.84
C PHE A 31 -15.37 6.01 -5.18
N THR A 32 -14.24 6.68 -5.38
CA THR A 32 -13.94 7.44 -6.59
C THR A 32 -12.67 6.93 -7.25
N LEU A 33 -12.74 6.63 -8.54
CA LEU A 33 -11.56 6.31 -9.36
C LEU A 33 -10.76 7.59 -9.60
N LEU A 34 -9.47 7.61 -9.28
CA LEU A 34 -8.68 8.84 -9.33
C LEU A 34 -8.43 9.34 -10.75
N GLU A 35 -8.11 8.44 -11.68
CA GLU A 35 -7.77 8.85 -13.05
C GLU A 35 -8.97 9.44 -13.80
N SER A 36 -10.12 8.80 -13.73
CA SER A 36 -11.33 9.24 -14.43
C SER A 36 -12.18 10.23 -13.64
N GLY A 37 -12.03 10.27 -12.32
CA GLY A 37 -12.90 11.01 -11.42
C GLY A 37 -14.28 10.35 -11.24
N GLN A 38 -14.50 9.17 -11.80
CA GLN A 38 -15.76 8.45 -11.72
C GLN A 38 -16.03 7.96 -10.31
N LYS A 39 -17.19 8.32 -9.78
CA LYS A 39 -17.72 7.76 -8.54
C LYS A 39 -18.45 6.47 -8.83
N LEU A 40 -18.09 5.38 -8.14
CA LEU A 40 -18.79 4.10 -8.27
C LEU A 40 -20.16 4.17 -7.59
N GLN A 41 -21.18 3.70 -8.27
CA GLN A 41 -22.54 3.61 -7.71
C GLN A 41 -22.67 2.48 -6.70
N ALA A 42 -21.90 1.41 -6.89
CA ALA A 42 -21.88 0.25 -6.01
C ALA A 42 -20.50 -0.40 -6.01
N PHE A 43 -20.12 -0.96 -4.88
CA PHE A 43 -18.85 -1.65 -4.66
C PHE A 43 -18.97 -2.64 -3.50
N ASP A 44 -18.00 -3.53 -3.34
CA ASP A 44 -17.99 -4.52 -2.26
C ASP A 44 -17.67 -3.85 -0.92
N THR A 45 -18.70 -3.59 -0.13
CA THR A 45 -18.58 -2.90 1.16
C THR A 45 -17.84 -3.72 2.22
N LEU A 46 -17.87 -5.05 2.15
CA LEU A 46 -17.14 -5.91 3.09
C LEU A 46 -15.64 -5.81 2.84
N LYS A 47 -15.22 -5.80 1.58
CA LYS A 47 -13.82 -5.59 1.21
C LYS A 47 -13.33 -4.21 1.62
N VAL A 48 -14.14 -3.18 1.46
CA VAL A 48 -13.81 -1.81 1.91
C VAL A 48 -13.68 -1.75 3.43
N LYS A 49 -14.54 -2.43 4.18
CA LYS A 49 -14.42 -2.51 5.64
C LYS A 49 -13.13 -3.20 6.07
N ALA A 50 -12.73 -4.27 5.39
CA ALA A 50 -11.46 -4.95 5.65
C ALA A 50 -10.26 -4.03 5.38
N LEU A 51 -10.29 -3.27 4.29
CA LEU A 51 -9.29 -2.26 3.97
C LEU A 51 -9.16 -1.21 5.10
N LEU A 52 -10.28 -0.62 5.51
CA LEU A 52 -10.29 0.39 6.56
C LEU A 52 -9.79 -0.14 7.90
N SER A 53 -10.17 -1.36 8.26
CA SER A 53 -9.69 -2.02 9.48
C SER A 53 -8.19 -2.25 9.44
N SER A 54 -7.64 -2.67 8.30
CA SER A 54 -6.20 -2.92 8.15
C SER A 54 -5.35 -1.66 8.32
N CYS A 55 -5.91 -0.49 8.05
CA CYS A 55 -5.20 0.79 8.27
C CYS A 55 -4.82 1.04 9.73
N PHE A 56 -5.50 0.41 10.68
CA PHE A 56 -5.22 0.55 12.12
C PHE A 56 -4.29 -0.54 12.68
N GLU A 57 -3.99 -1.57 11.89
CA GLU A 57 -3.28 -2.77 12.33
C GLU A 57 -1.91 -2.93 11.63
N LEU A 58 -1.39 -1.85 11.06
CA LEU A 58 -0.12 -1.89 10.34
C LEU A 58 1.05 -2.08 11.29
N ASN A 59 1.78 -3.17 11.09
CA ASN A 59 3.02 -3.47 11.78
C ASN A 59 4.12 -3.74 10.75
N TYR A 60 5.30 -3.23 11.02
CA TYR A 60 6.49 -3.59 10.24
C TYR A 60 7.25 -4.75 10.92
N GLU A 61 7.94 -5.54 10.12
CA GLU A 61 8.74 -6.67 10.61
C GLU A 61 10.02 -6.17 11.28
N SER A 62 10.70 -5.26 10.61
CA SER A 62 11.98 -4.72 11.07
C SER A 62 12.32 -3.41 10.37
N VAL A 63 13.33 -2.75 10.89
CA VAL A 63 14.00 -1.65 10.23
C VAL A 63 15.12 -2.21 9.37
N ALA A 64 15.23 -1.77 8.12
CA ALA A 64 16.33 -2.16 7.26
C ALA A 64 17.63 -1.54 7.78
N LYS A 65 18.53 -2.37 8.27
CA LYS A 65 19.84 -1.98 8.76
C LYS A 65 20.88 -2.14 7.66
N ASN A 66 21.92 -1.31 7.71
CA ASN A 66 23.08 -1.41 6.81
C ASN A 66 22.76 -1.22 5.32
N ILE A 67 21.70 -0.51 4.99
CA ILE A 67 21.45 -0.08 3.61
C ILE A 67 22.36 1.12 3.33
N SER A 68 23.22 0.99 2.32
CA SER A 68 24.06 2.10 1.86
C SER A 68 23.19 3.20 1.25
N LYS A 69 23.75 4.43 1.20
CA LYS A 69 23.05 5.53 0.52
C LYS A 69 22.78 5.22 -0.95
N LEU A 70 23.73 4.55 -1.62
CA LEU A 70 23.55 4.14 -3.01
C LEU A 70 22.37 3.17 -3.20
N GLU A 71 22.24 2.20 -2.29
CA GLU A 71 21.12 1.27 -2.29
C GLU A 71 19.80 1.98 -2.02
N GLN A 72 19.76 2.92 -1.06
CA GLN A 72 18.57 3.74 -0.79
C GLN A 72 18.18 4.56 -2.04
N ASP A 73 19.14 5.22 -2.67
CA ASP A 73 18.88 6.01 -3.88
C ASP A 73 18.36 5.13 -5.03
N THR A 74 18.86 3.90 -5.14
CA THR A 74 18.39 2.94 -6.15
C THR A 74 16.98 2.46 -5.88
N ILE A 75 16.65 2.13 -4.63
CA ILE A 75 15.32 1.66 -4.22
C ILE A 75 14.30 2.78 -4.39
N PHE A 76 14.57 3.95 -3.84
CA PHE A 76 13.64 5.07 -3.76
C PHE A 76 13.69 6.02 -4.96
N GLY A 77 14.64 5.84 -5.86
CA GLY A 77 14.71 6.56 -7.13
C GLY A 77 13.67 6.10 -8.16
N LYS A 78 13.02 4.98 -7.91
CA LYS A 78 11.91 4.47 -8.74
C LYS A 78 10.57 4.88 -8.14
N ALA A 79 9.52 4.90 -8.97
CA ALA A 79 8.16 5.09 -8.46
C ALA A 79 7.80 3.98 -7.47
N PRO A 80 7.13 4.31 -6.36
CA PRO A 80 6.62 3.29 -5.44
C PRO A 80 5.59 2.39 -6.13
N ALA A 81 5.47 1.16 -5.64
CA ALA A 81 4.43 0.24 -6.12
C ALA A 81 3.04 0.70 -5.69
N PHE A 82 2.93 1.13 -4.42
CA PHE A 82 1.70 1.68 -3.83
C PHE A 82 2.04 2.91 -2.98
N VAL A 83 1.13 3.88 -3.02
CA VAL A 83 1.12 5.02 -2.10
C VAL A 83 -0.23 5.06 -1.43
N VAL A 84 -0.27 4.84 -0.12
CA VAL A 84 -1.50 4.86 0.67
C VAL A 84 -1.48 6.07 1.57
N THR A 85 -2.44 6.96 1.41
CA THR A 85 -2.58 8.17 2.21
C THR A 85 -3.87 8.10 3.02
N ILE A 86 -3.74 8.23 4.34
CA ILE A 86 -4.86 8.20 5.28
C ILE A 86 -4.97 9.58 5.91
N LYS A 87 -6.16 10.16 5.87
CA LYS A 87 -6.48 11.41 6.54
C LYS A 87 -7.54 11.16 7.60
N ASP A 88 -7.26 11.58 8.83
CA ASP A 88 -8.22 11.43 9.92
C ASP A 88 -9.23 12.60 9.96
N SER A 89 -10.22 12.49 10.83
CA SER A 89 -11.26 13.51 11.02
C SER A 89 -10.73 14.85 11.55
N LYS A 90 -9.51 14.87 12.09
CA LYS A 90 -8.84 16.08 12.58
C LYS A 90 -7.96 16.73 11.51
N GLY A 91 -7.88 16.13 10.33
CA GLY A 91 -7.06 16.62 9.22
C GLY A 91 -5.61 16.14 9.22
N LYS A 92 -5.21 15.29 10.17
CA LYS A 92 -3.88 14.69 10.18
C LYS A 92 -3.77 13.66 9.06
N GLU A 93 -2.68 13.75 8.31
CA GLU A 93 -2.42 12.91 7.15
C GLU A 93 -1.17 12.05 7.36
N ASN A 94 -1.28 10.77 7.08
CA ASN A 94 -0.18 9.82 7.09
C ASN A 94 -0.07 9.12 5.74
N THR A 95 1.15 8.89 5.29
CA THR A 95 1.43 8.25 4.00
C THR A 95 2.35 7.06 4.18
N LEU A 96 1.99 5.95 3.55
CA LEU A 96 2.82 4.75 3.42
C LEU A 96 3.14 4.55 1.94
N LYS A 97 4.43 4.47 1.62
CA LYS A 97 4.92 4.13 0.27
C LYS A 97 5.59 2.77 0.31
N THR A 98 5.27 1.90 -0.62
CA THR A 98 5.90 0.57 -0.71
C THR A 98 6.74 0.45 -1.96
N TYR A 99 7.85 -0.27 -1.84
CA TYR A 99 8.82 -0.49 -2.91
C TYR A 99 9.20 -1.96 -2.95
N SER A 100 9.39 -2.50 -4.14
CA SER A 100 9.85 -3.87 -4.31
C SER A 100 11.22 -4.08 -3.65
N LYS A 101 11.36 -5.21 -2.98
CA LYS A 101 12.60 -5.63 -2.34
C LYS A 101 13.23 -6.76 -3.16
N LEU A 102 14.52 -6.70 -3.41
CA LEU A 102 15.25 -7.79 -4.00
C LEU A 102 15.45 -8.90 -2.98
N HIS A 103 15.51 -10.13 -3.45
CA HIS A 103 15.93 -11.26 -2.61
C HIS A 103 17.33 -11.04 -2.04
N ASP A 104 17.54 -11.57 -0.84
CA ASP A 104 18.89 -11.79 -0.34
C ASP A 104 19.57 -12.80 -1.25
N PRO A 105 20.76 -12.50 -1.81
CA PRO A 105 21.47 -13.44 -2.70
C PRO A 105 21.71 -14.83 -2.12
N THR A 106 21.76 -14.94 -0.79
CA THR A 106 21.94 -16.23 -0.10
C THR A 106 20.68 -17.08 -0.03
N SER A 107 19.51 -16.49 -0.29
CA SER A 107 18.21 -17.17 -0.22
C SER A 107 17.65 -17.61 -1.58
N ILE A 108 18.34 -17.29 -2.68
CA ILE A 108 17.87 -17.59 -4.03
C ILE A 108 18.04 -19.08 -4.32
N SER A 109 16.94 -19.77 -4.65
CA SER A 109 16.95 -21.13 -5.13
C SER A 109 17.17 -21.19 -6.65
N GLU A 110 18.02 -22.10 -7.12
CA GLU A 110 18.25 -22.32 -8.55
C GLU A 110 17.02 -22.81 -9.32
N LYS A 111 15.99 -23.26 -8.60
CA LYS A 111 14.76 -23.81 -9.17
C LYS A 111 13.62 -22.81 -9.31
N GLU A 112 13.82 -21.58 -8.83
CA GLU A 112 12.79 -20.54 -8.91
C GLU A 112 12.77 -19.87 -10.27
N ASP A 113 11.58 -19.43 -10.68
CA ASP A 113 11.36 -18.59 -11.85
C ASP A 113 12.18 -17.30 -11.75
N ASP A 114 12.63 -16.73 -12.86
CA ASP A 114 13.46 -15.51 -12.91
C ASP A 114 12.86 -14.35 -12.10
N PHE A 115 11.53 -14.18 -12.12
CA PHE A 115 10.87 -13.17 -11.31
C PHE A 115 11.10 -13.39 -9.82
N TYR A 116 10.88 -14.62 -9.33
CA TYR A 116 11.06 -15.00 -7.92
C TYR A 116 12.52 -15.02 -7.49
N ARG A 117 13.44 -15.13 -8.44
CA ARG A 117 14.89 -15.05 -8.15
C ARG A 117 15.35 -13.62 -7.93
N ILE A 118 14.66 -12.63 -8.52
CA ILE A 118 15.04 -11.22 -8.45
C ILE A 118 14.33 -10.53 -7.30
N PHE A 119 13.02 -10.76 -7.12
CA PHE A 119 12.20 -10.06 -6.14
C PHE A 119 11.79 -10.94 -4.97
N ASP A 120 11.83 -10.38 -3.77
CA ASP A 120 11.26 -11.00 -2.59
C ASP A 120 9.73 -10.95 -2.70
N VAL A 121 9.09 -12.14 -2.74
CA VAL A 121 7.62 -12.26 -2.85
C VAL A 121 6.92 -12.15 -1.50
N ASN A 122 7.67 -12.18 -0.40
CA ASN A 122 7.12 -12.14 0.95
C ASN A 122 7.26 -10.78 1.62
N ARG A 123 8.20 -9.93 1.16
CA ARG A 123 8.56 -8.66 1.81
C ARG A 123 8.72 -7.53 0.82
N CYS A 124 8.50 -6.32 1.30
CA CYS A 124 8.80 -5.09 0.58
C CYS A 124 9.51 -4.10 1.49
N TYR A 125 10.13 -3.08 0.89
CA TYR A 125 10.52 -1.89 1.62
C TYR A 125 9.36 -0.93 1.72
N ALA A 126 9.29 -0.18 2.83
CA ALA A 126 8.27 0.82 3.03
C ALA A 126 8.85 2.09 3.66
N LEU A 127 8.29 3.22 3.28
CA LEU A 127 8.51 4.52 3.92
C LEU A 127 7.19 4.99 4.51
N HIS A 128 7.20 5.34 5.79
CA HIS A 128 6.05 5.92 6.48
C HIS A 128 6.34 7.36 6.87
N SER A 129 5.36 8.26 6.69
CA SER A 129 5.52 9.70 6.94
C SER A 129 5.91 10.06 8.38
N GLU A 130 5.61 9.19 9.36
CA GLU A 130 5.98 9.39 10.77
C GLU A 130 7.27 8.68 11.18
N ASN A 131 7.92 7.96 10.28
CA ASN A 131 9.14 7.19 10.58
C ASN A 131 10.25 7.57 9.60
N LYS A 132 11.41 7.90 10.14
CA LYS A 132 12.59 8.26 9.32
C LYS A 132 13.30 7.05 8.72
N ASP A 133 13.05 5.88 9.26
CA ASP A 133 13.75 4.66 8.87
C ASP A 133 13.10 4.02 7.65
N THR A 134 13.91 3.28 6.89
CA THR A 134 13.41 2.35 5.89
C THR A 134 12.89 1.12 6.58
N LEU A 135 11.61 0.81 6.38
CA LEU A 135 10.95 -0.32 7.00
C LEU A 135 10.95 -1.53 6.08
N ILE A 136 11.00 -2.72 6.67
CA ILE A 136 10.74 -3.98 5.99
C ILE A 136 9.37 -4.47 6.48
N MET A 137 8.45 -4.70 5.54
CA MET A 137 7.11 -5.15 5.82
C MET A 137 6.80 -6.43 5.06
N GLN A 138 6.05 -7.31 5.70
CA GLN A 138 5.58 -8.53 5.05
C GLN A 138 4.33 -8.22 4.23
N PHE A 139 4.24 -8.76 3.02
CA PHE A 139 3.02 -8.63 2.20
C PHE A 139 1.80 -9.22 2.88
N PHE A 140 1.98 -10.23 3.70
CA PHE A 140 0.89 -10.82 4.51
C PHE A 140 0.18 -9.76 5.36
N THR A 141 0.92 -8.86 6.00
CA THR A 141 0.33 -7.79 6.84
C THR A 141 -0.28 -6.65 6.01
N LEU A 142 0.09 -6.53 4.75
CA LEU A 142 -0.37 -5.49 3.83
C LEU A 142 -1.45 -5.98 2.85
N ASP A 143 -1.83 -7.26 2.92
CA ASP A 143 -2.67 -7.89 1.90
C ASP A 143 -3.99 -7.15 1.65
N ASN A 144 -4.68 -6.73 2.70
CA ASN A 144 -5.93 -5.97 2.57
C ASN A 144 -5.73 -4.51 2.18
N LEU A 145 -4.51 -3.99 2.28
CA LEU A 145 -4.21 -2.58 2.01
C LEU A 145 -3.75 -2.35 0.58
N LEU A 146 -3.03 -3.30 -0.01
CA LEU A 146 -2.40 -3.18 -1.32
C LEU A 146 -3.21 -3.88 -2.41
N LYS A 147 -4.41 -3.38 -2.69
CA LYS A 147 -5.30 -3.91 -3.73
C LYS A 147 -5.66 -2.83 -4.75
N PRO A 148 -5.81 -3.19 -6.03
CA PRO A 148 -6.29 -2.27 -7.06
C PRO A 148 -7.78 -1.96 -6.89
N ALA A 149 -8.25 -0.87 -7.51
CA ALA A 149 -9.67 -0.48 -7.48
C ALA A 149 -10.60 -1.61 -7.94
N SER A 150 -10.22 -2.34 -8.98
CA SER A 150 -11.03 -3.44 -9.55
C SER A 150 -11.31 -4.57 -8.55
N TYR A 151 -10.46 -4.74 -7.53
CA TYR A 151 -10.69 -5.71 -6.45
C TYR A 151 -12.00 -5.46 -5.70
N TYR A 152 -12.43 -4.20 -5.62
CA TYR A 152 -13.64 -3.78 -4.90
C TYR A 152 -14.89 -3.72 -5.76
N PHE A 153 -14.77 -3.98 -7.06
CA PHE A 153 -15.93 -4.00 -7.95
C PHE A 153 -16.84 -5.19 -7.60
N LEU A 154 -18.15 -4.97 -7.70
CA LEU A 154 -19.09 -6.07 -7.55
C LEU A 154 -18.95 -7.02 -8.74
N THR A 155 -18.88 -8.31 -8.45
CA THR A 155 -18.93 -9.38 -9.45
C THR A 155 -20.39 -9.73 -9.72
N GLU A 156 -20.74 -9.83 -10.99
CA GLU A 156 -22.07 -10.31 -11.40
C GLU A 156 -22.26 -11.79 -11.08
#